data_6fce93ffaf082480be8c813b4cbd5443
#
_entry.id   6fce93ffaf082480be8c813b4cbd5443
#
_cell.length_a   1.000
_cell.length_b   1.000
_cell.length_c   1.000
_cell.angle_alpha   90.00
_cell.angle_beta   90.00
_cell.angle_gamma   90.00
#
_symmetry.space_group_name_H-M   'P 1'
#
loop_
_entity.id
_entity.type
_entity.pdbx_description
1 polymer ?
#
loop_
_entity_poly.entity_id
_entity_poly.type
_entity_poly.pdbx_seq_one_letter_code
_entity_poly.pdbx_strand_id
1 'polypeptide(L)'
;MMDYIVLDMEWNQPWPGSPSSQKQLPVAIRGEIIQIGACRVTEAGQVADEFQIMVRPKVYRPLNRRVSKLTGIKETRLREEGVPFPEAVERFRGWCGEDITFLTWGFDDIGILRENLRLYGLDESWTGRWYNAQMIFNAQTDGSTSQKALKTAMEICGIEASRPAHDALGDAYHTALICARLDLERGKLEYDTALRNHENGFHGAELPGCIQREVFRDLPDKTAALAAMSGPENLCPECGRQMLGSRWFAQPGHRYMDLATCPEHGKFLIRIRLSEQPDGMVRVSRLTYEATSEAAEAYARRAEKADPEERPRRRRRRRSRGAGKQETE
;
A
#
# COMPACT_ATOMS: atom_id res chain seq x y z
N MET A 1 -20.22 10.41 -22.99
CA MET A 1 -19.53 9.12 -22.80
C MET A 1 -18.30 9.45 -21.98
N MET A 2 -18.16 8.89 -20.81
CA MET A 2 -17.08 9.24 -19.88
C MET A 2 -16.00 8.16 -19.95
N ASP A 3 -14.87 8.47 -20.61
CA ASP A 3 -13.74 7.56 -20.67
C ASP A 3 -12.93 7.62 -19.38
N TYR A 4 -12.28 6.51 -19.04
CA TYR A 4 -11.34 6.42 -17.94
C TYR A 4 -9.92 6.49 -18.45
N ILE A 5 -9.06 7.18 -17.74
CA ILE A 5 -7.61 7.20 -17.97
C ILE A 5 -6.94 6.34 -16.90
N VAL A 6 -6.51 5.17 -17.30
CA VAL A 6 -5.70 4.29 -16.44
C VAL A 6 -4.25 4.75 -16.53
N LEU A 7 -3.69 5.15 -15.40
CA LEU A 7 -2.40 5.81 -15.27
C LEU A 7 -1.45 5.00 -14.42
N ASP A 8 -0.22 4.89 -14.87
CA ASP A 8 0.92 4.40 -14.11
C ASP A 8 2.15 5.26 -14.40
N MET A 9 3.05 5.37 -13.44
CA MET A 9 4.25 6.19 -13.59
C MET A 9 5.47 5.54 -12.97
N GLU A 10 6.62 5.81 -13.57
CA GLU A 10 7.90 5.50 -12.94
C GLU A 10 8.57 6.79 -12.48
N TRP A 11 9.22 6.73 -11.31
CA TRP A 11 9.88 7.90 -10.74
C TRP A 11 11.25 7.59 -10.14
N ASN A 12 12.15 8.54 -10.25
CA ASN A 12 13.46 8.48 -9.62
C ASN A 12 13.39 8.98 -8.18
N GLN A 13 14.06 8.28 -7.28
CA GLN A 13 14.19 8.64 -5.86
C GLN A 13 15.66 8.82 -5.50
N PRO A 14 16.02 9.84 -4.70
CA PRO A 14 17.37 9.96 -4.19
C PRO A 14 17.65 8.81 -3.21
N TRP A 15 18.87 8.28 -3.21
CA TRP A 15 19.26 7.35 -2.14
C TRP A 15 19.69 8.12 -0.90
N PRO A 16 19.48 7.58 0.30
CA PRO A 16 19.91 8.21 1.54
C PRO A 16 21.40 8.56 1.54
N GLY A 17 21.73 9.81 1.94
CA GLY A 17 23.10 10.30 1.96
C GLY A 17 23.64 10.81 0.61
N SER A 18 22.86 10.74 -0.46
CA SER A 18 23.25 11.35 -1.74
C SER A 18 23.15 12.87 -1.70
N PRO A 19 23.94 13.60 -2.51
CA PRO A 19 23.80 15.05 -2.63
C PRO A 19 22.37 15.48 -3.02
N SER A 20 21.68 14.65 -3.79
CA SER A 20 20.29 14.89 -4.20
C SER A 20 19.29 14.76 -3.04
N SER A 21 19.57 13.90 -2.05
CA SER A 21 18.71 13.75 -0.87
C SER A 21 18.82 14.92 0.12
N GLN A 22 19.86 15.74 -0.01
CA GLN A 22 20.10 16.90 0.84
C GLN A 22 19.62 18.22 0.21
N LYS A 23 19.07 18.16 -1.00
CA LYS A 23 18.55 19.36 -1.66
C LYS A 23 17.33 19.88 -0.94
N GLN A 24 17.35 21.15 -0.57
CA GLN A 24 16.17 21.87 -0.15
C GLN A 24 15.33 22.24 -1.38
N LEU A 25 14.14 21.73 -1.45
CA LEU A 25 13.19 22.00 -2.52
C LEU A 25 12.08 22.91 -2.00
N PRO A 26 11.50 23.76 -2.87
CA PRO A 26 10.35 24.60 -2.48
C PRO A 26 9.12 23.75 -2.10
N VAL A 27 9.03 22.54 -2.61
CA VAL A 27 8.01 21.56 -2.32
C VAL A 27 8.69 20.21 -2.09
N ALA A 28 8.34 19.53 -1.00
CA ALA A 28 8.81 18.17 -0.75
C ALA A 28 8.18 17.22 -1.77
N ILE A 29 9.01 16.39 -2.40
CA ILE A 29 8.58 15.35 -3.34
C ILE A 29 9.17 14.01 -2.93
N ARG A 30 8.38 12.95 -2.99
CA ARG A 30 8.81 11.56 -2.74
C ARG A 30 9.67 11.02 -3.90
N GLY A 31 9.40 11.47 -5.11
CA GLY A 31 10.11 11.08 -6.31
C GLY A 31 9.91 12.06 -7.46
N GLU A 32 10.85 12.07 -8.40
CA GLU A 32 10.77 12.87 -9.63
C GLU A 32 10.40 11.95 -10.79
N ILE A 33 9.31 12.23 -11.47
CA ILE A 33 8.76 11.40 -12.55
C ILE A 33 9.77 11.29 -13.69
N ILE A 34 9.96 10.06 -14.19
CA ILE A 34 10.86 9.74 -15.33
C ILE A 34 10.14 9.07 -16.49
N GLN A 35 8.91 8.56 -16.27
CA GLN A 35 8.07 8.01 -17.32
C GLN A 35 6.60 8.17 -16.90
N ILE A 36 5.73 8.50 -17.86
CA ILE A 36 4.28 8.48 -17.73
C ILE A 36 3.76 7.49 -18.75
N GLY A 37 2.95 6.54 -18.31
CA GLY A 37 2.24 5.58 -19.15
C GLY A 37 0.75 5.62 -18.84
N ALA A 38 -0.09 5.64 -19.86
CA ALA A 38 -1.54 5.65 -19.65
C ALA A 38 -2.27 4.94 -20.77
N CYS A 39 -3.45 4.40 -20.42
CA CYS A 39 -4.39 3.82 -21.36
C CYS A 39 -5.76 4.46 -21.20
N ARG A 40 -6.43 4.71 -22.31
CA ARG A 40 -7.83 5.13 -22.31
C ARG A 40 -8.73 3.90 -22.33
N VAL A 41 -9.62 3.79 -21.37
CA VAL A 41 -10.62 2.72 -21.28
C VAL A 41 -12.00 3.34 -21.48
N THR A 42 -12.74 2.81 -22.46
CA THR A 42 -14.10 3.25 -22.73
C THR A 42 -15.08 2.70 -21.68
N GLU A 43 -16.29 3.28 -21.61
CA GLU A 43 -17.38 2.74 -20.79
C GLU A 43 -17.71 1.27 -21.12
N ALA A 44 -17.45 0.84 -22.36
CA ALA A 44 -17.63 -0.56 -22.78
C ALA A 44 -16.48 -1.49 -22.32
N GLY A 45 -15.52 -1.00 -21.55
CA GLY A 45 -14.39 -1.77 -21.04
C GLY A 45 -13.34 -2.09 -22.11
N GLN A 46 -13.21 -1.29 -23.16
CA GLN A 46 -12.20 -1.50 -24.20
C GLN A 46 -11.04 -0.53 -24.03
N VAL A 47 -9.81 -1.03 -24.17
CA VAL A 47 -8.61 -0.19 -24.27
C VAL A 47 -8.60 0.42 -25.68
N ALA A 48 -8.87 1.72 -25.76
CA ALA A 48 -9.09 2.43 -27.04
C ALA A 48 -7.85 3.20 -27.52
N ASP A 49 -7.01 3.67 -26.59
CA ASP A 49 -5.85 4.49 -26.93
C ASP A 49 -4.77 4.40 -25.84
N GLU A 50 -3.54 4.71 -26.19
CA GLU A 50 -2.37 4.58 -25.31
C GLU A 50 -1.50 5.84 -25.38
N PHE A 51 -0.91 6.19 -24.26
CA PHE A 51 0.04 7.30 -24.14
C PHE A 51 1.30 6.86 -23.40
N GLN A 52 2.46 7.26 -23.91
CA GLN A 52 3.72 7.08 -23.20
C GLN A 52 4.64 8.27 -23.47
N ILE A 53 5.32 8.72 -22.41
CA ILE A 53 6.32 9.76 -22.54
C ILE A 53 7.44 9.58 -21.51
N MET A 54 8.69 9.74 -21.97
CA MET A 54 9.86 9.78 -21.11
C MET A 54 10.06 11.19 -20.57
N VAL A 55 10.36 11.31 -19.28
CA VAL A 55 10.55 12.59 -18.59
C VAL A 55 11.99 12.69 -18.11
N ARG A 56 12.65 13.79 -18.44
CA ARG A 56 14.03 14.05 -18.02
C ARG A 56 14.04 14.66 -16.61
N PRO A 57 14.57 13.93 -15.60
CA PRO A 57 14.62 14.47 -14.24
C PRO A 57 15.58 15.66 -14.17
N LYS A 58 15.22 16.67 -13.37
CA LYS A 58 16.01 17.88 -13.14
C LYS A 58 16.62 17.91 -11.73
N VAL A 59 15.91 17.36 -10.78
CA VAL A 59 16.21 17.49 -9.34
C VAL A 59 17.01 16.32 -8.82
N TYR A 60 16.49 15.11 -9.00
CA TYR A 60 17.13 13.90 -8.50
C TYR A 60 18.01 13.27 -9.55
N ARG A 61 19.28 13.65 -9.51
CA ARG A 61 20.32 13.15 -10.40
C ARG A 61 21.54 12.69 -9.61
N PRO A 62 22.24 11.65 -10.08
CA PRO A 62 21.93 10.77 -11.21
C PRO A 62 20.75 9.83 -10.92
N LEU A 63 20.33 9.06 -11.94
CA LEU A 63 19.30 8.03 -11.81
C LEU A 63 19.72 7.00 -10.77
N ASN A 64 18.82 6.70 -9.83
CA ASN A 64 19.05 5.70 -8.79
C ASN A 64 19.22 4.31 -9.43
N ARG A 65 20.31 3.63 -9.09
CA ARG A 65 20.63 2.30 -9.64
C ARG A 65 19.54 1.25 -9.39
N ARG A 66 18.82 1.36 -8.26
CA ARG A 66 17.71 0.45 -7.96
C ARG A 66 16.52 0.71 -8.88
N VAL A 67 16.19 1.99 -9.10
CA VAL A 67 15.14 2.40 -10.04
C VAL A 67 15.53 1.92 -11.46
N SER A 68 16.74 2.23 -11.92
CA SER A 68 17.22 1.78 -13.24
C SER A 68 17.20 0.26 -13.40
N LYS A 69 17.51 -0.50 -12.34
CA LYS A 69 17.45 -1.98 -12.39
C LYS A 69 16.01 -2.49 -12.43
N LEU A 70 15.09 -1.85 -11.71
CA LEU A 70 13.69 -2.23 -11.62
C LEU A 70 12.95 -1.95 -12.92
N THR A 71 13.06 -0.71 -13.43
CA THR A 71 12.32 -0.22 -14.59
C THR A 71 13.01 -0.52 -15.94
N GLY A 72 14.29 -0.89 -15.91
CA GLY A 72 15.11 -1.00 -17.12
C GLY A 72 15.50 0.34 -17.77
N ILE A 73 14.97 1.47 -17.25
CA ILE A 73 15.28 2.81 -17.77
C ILE A 73 16.72 3.16 -17.45
N LYS A 74 17.43 3.70 -18.47
CA LYS A 74 18.83 4.12 -18.36
C LYS A 74 18.96 5.64 -18.47
N GLU A 75 19.99 6.19 -17.85
CA GLU A 75 20.31 7.62 -17.90
C GLU A 75 20.47 8.13 -19.36
N THR A 76 21.03 7.29 -20.24
CA THR A 76 21.17 7.60 -21.67
C THR A 76 19.80 7.80 -22.32
N ARG A 77 18.86 6.90 -22.09
CA ARG A 77 17.50 6.99 -22.62
C ARG A 77 16.78 8.26 -22.14
N LEU A 78 16.89 8.56 -20.83
CA LEU A 78 16.30 9.79 -20.28
C LEU A 78 16.88 11.06 -20.89
N ARG A 79 18.16 11.04 -21.27
CA ARG A 79 18.82 12.18 -21.92
C ARG A 79 18.40 12.34 -23.38
N GLU A 80 18.24 11.23 -24.10
CA GLU A 80 17.96 11.20 -25.54
C GLU A 80 16.47 11.39 -25.84
N GLU A 81 15.60 10.68 -25.13
CA GLU A 81 14.16 10.66 -25.37
C GLU A 81 13.36 11.53 -24.39
N GLY A 82 13.90 11.79 -23.20
CA GLY A 82 13.18 12.50 -22.14
C GLY A 82 12.98 13.98 -22.43
N VAL A 83 11.74 14.44 -22.28
CA VAL A 83 11.40 15.87 -22.34
C VAL A 83 11.34 16.48 -20.93
N PRO A 84 11.39 17.82 -20.79
CA PRO A 84 11.15 18.46 -19.50
C PRO A 84 9.76 18.12 -18.95
N PHE A 85 9.62 18.01 -17.63
CA PHE A 85 8.34 17.67 -16.99
C PHE A 85 7.16 18.57 -17.39
N PRO A 86 7.30 19.92 -17.46
CA PRO A 86 6.21 20.77 -17.91
C PRO A 86 5.68 20.42 -19.31
N GLU A 87 6.59 20.14 -20.23
CA GLU A 87 6.25 19.72 -21.60
C GLU A 87 5.57 18.34 -21.61
N ALA A 88 6.07 17.40 -20.79
CA ALA A 88 5.45 16.07 -20.68
C ALA A 88 4.01 16.17 -20.17
N VAL A 89 3.77 17.01 -19.15
CA VAL A 89 2.44 17.25 -18.58
C VAL A 89 1.52 17.92 -19.59
N GLU A 90 1.97 18.92 -20.32
CA GLU A 90 1.18 19.58 -21.36
C GLU A 90 0.69 18.58 -22.42
N ARG A 91 1.61 17.73 -22.93
CA ARG A 91 1.28 16.67 -23.90
C ARG A 91 0.32 15.65 -23.29
N PHE A 92 0.56 15.20 -22.05
CA PHE A 92 -0.28 14.25 -21.36
C PHE A 92 -1.68 14.80 -21.12
N ARG A 93 -1.80 16.02 -20.61
CA ARG A 93 -3.09 16.69 -20.37
C ARG A 93 -3.85 16.88 -21.69
N GLY A 94 -3.17 17.30 -22.77
CA GLY A 94 -3.76 17.42 -24.10
C GLY A 94 -4.30 16.09 -24.63
N TRP A 95 -3.58 14.98 -24.39
CA TRP A 95 -4.05 13.64 -24.76
C TRP A 95 -5.22 13.18 -23.88
N CYS A 96 -5.20 13.46 -22.58
CA CYS A 96 -6.32 13.14 -21.68
C CYS A 96 -7.63 13.80 -22.10
N GLY A 97 -7.58 15.05 -22.58
CA GLY A 97 -8.78 15.85 -22.86
C GLY A 97 -9.41 16.45 -21.61
N GLU A 98 -10.66 16.84 -21.76
CA GLU A 98 -11.49 17.37 -20.66
C GLU A 98 -12.34 16.23 -20.05
N ASP A 99 -12.96 16.46 -18.92
CA ASP A 99 -13.92 15.53 -18.27
C ASP A 99 -13.42 14.09 -18.05
N ILE A 100 -12.20 13.98 -17.51
CA ILE A 100 -11.49 12.73 -17.28
C ILE A 100 -11.68 12.21 -15.86
N THR A 101 -11.66 10.88 -15.73
CA THR A 101 -11.55 10.17 -14.45
C THR A 101 -10.32 9.28 -14.47
N PHE A 102 -9.40 9.49 -13.53
CA PHE A 102 -8.20 8.66 -13.42
C PHE A 102 -8.46 7.40 -12.62
N LEU A 103 -7.81 6.32 -13.06
CA LEU A 103 -7.69 5.05 -12.35
C LEU A 103 -6.22 4.69 -12.21
N THR A 104 -5.76 4.30 -11.01
CA THR A 104 -4.38 3.85 -10.77
C THR A 104 -4.38 2.53 -10.01
N TRP A 105 -3.30 1.76 -10.11
CA TRP A 105 -3.11 0.55 -9.30
C TRP A 105 -2.39 0.87 -8.00
N GLY A 106 -3.06 1.53 -7.09
CA GLY A 106 -2.50 1.98 -5.81
C GLY A 106 -2.75 3.46 -5.55
N PHE A 107 -2.12 3.99 -4.50
CA PHE A 107 -2.33 5.37 -4.04
C PHE A 107 -1.20 6.32 -4.46
N ASP A 108 -0.08 5.81 -4.97
CA ASP A 108 1.13 6.60 -5.11
C ASP A 108 1.14 7.50 -6.35
N ASP A 109 0.69 7.01 -7.49
CA ASP A 109 0.82 7.70 -8.78
C ASP A 109 0.23 9.10 -8.78
N ILE A 110 -1.02 9.27 -8.38
CA ILE A 110 -1.67 10.58 -8.32
C ILE A 110 -0.98 11.49 -7.29
N GLY A 111 -0.53 10.94 -6.18
CA GLY A 111 0.24 11.69 -5.17
C GLY A 111 1.56 12.21 -5.74
N ILE A 112 2.32 11.35 -6.41
CA ILE A 112 3.59 11.71 -7.08
C ILE A 112 3.35 12.73 -8.20
N LEU A 113 2.31 12.55 -9.00
CA LEU A 113 1.96 13.53 -10.06
C LEU A 113 1.71 14.92 -9.46
N ARG A 114 0.87 15.01 -8.43
CA ARG A 114 0.56 16.29 -7.75
C ARG A 114 1.80 16.92 -7.11
N GLU A 115 2.66 16.13 -6.47
CA GLU A 115 3.92 16.61 -5.91
C GLU A 115 4.81 17.23 -7.00
N ASN A 116 4.93 16.57 -8.16
CA ASN A 116 5.71 17.08 -9.29
C ASN A 116 5.05 18.31 -9.91
N LEU A 117 3.73 18.36 -10.07
CA LEU A 117 3.01 19.54 -10.55
C LEU A 117 3.30 20.75 -9.66
N ARG A 118 3.17 20.59 -8.34
CA ARG A 118 3.47 21.68 -7.37
C ARG A 118 4.93 22.12 -7.41
N LEU A 119 5.88 21.18 -7.58
CA LEU A 119 7.30 21.51 -7.70
C LEU A 119 7.60 22.46 -8.86
N TYR A 120 6.83 22.33 -9.95
CA TYR A 120 6.98 23.18 -11.15
C TYR A 120 5.97 24.34 -11.21
N GLY A 121 5.15 24.53 -10.16
CA GLY A 121 4.13 25.59 -10.12
C GLY A 121 3.02 25.42 -11.15
N LEU A 122 2.72 24.16 -11.52
CA LEU A 122 1.68 23.82 -12.48
C LEU A 122 0.35 23.52 -11.76
N ASP A 123 -0.76 23.81 -12.46
CA ASP A 123 -2.11 23.49 -11.97
C ASP A 123 -2.30 21.99 -11.79
N GLU A 124 -2.80 21.58 -10.62
CA GLU A 124 -3.09 20.18 -10.28
C GLU A 124 -4.60 19.88 -10.22
N SER A 125 -5.46 20.89 -10.40
CA SER A 125 -6.91 20.75 -10.23
C SER A 125 -7.56 19.71 -11.15
N TRP A 126 -7.01 19.53 -12.35
CA TRP A 126 -7.48 18.55 -13.33
C TRP A 126 -7.27 17.09 -12.90
N THR A 127 -6.44 16.81 -11.86
CA THR A 127 -6.25 15.48 -11.30
C THR A 127 -7.27 15.12 -10.21
N GLY A 128 -8.32 15.93 -10.04
CA GLY A 128 -9.27 15.85 -8.92
C GLY A 128 -10.11 14.57 -8.91
N ARG A 129 -10.59 14.13 -10.06
CA ARG A 129 -11.38 12.89 -10.19
C ARG A 129 -10.46 11.69 -10.36
N TRP A 130 -10.32 10.93 -9.29
CA TRP A 130 -9.43 9.78 -9.27
C TRP A 130 -9.94 8.69 -8.33
N TYR A 131 -9.74 7.44 -8.73
CA TYR A 131 -10.02 6.25 -7.93
C TYR A 131 -8.86 5.28 -7.99
N ASN A 132 -8.59 4.62 -6.86
CA ASN A 132 -7.67 3.50 -6.79
C ASN A 132 -8.39 2.23 -7.28
N ALA A 133 -8.04 1.76 -8.48
CA ALA A 133 -8.64 0.58 -9.10
C ALA A 133 -8.45 -0.69 -8.26
N GLN A 134 -7.36 -0.78 -7.49
CA GLN A 134 -7.13 -1.90 -6.57
C GLN A 134 -8.20 -1.99 -5.48
N MET A 135 -8.73 -0.85 -5.01
CA MET A 135 -9.82 -0.85 -4.02
C MET A 135 -11.12 -1.38 -4.63
N ILE A 136 -11.42 -0.96 -5.84
CA ILE A 136 -12.60 -1.45 -6.59
C ILE A 136 -12.44 -2.95 -6.86
N PHE A 137 -11.27 -3.38 -7.33
CA PHE A 137 -10.95 -4.78 -7.57
C PHE A 137 -11.13 -5.64 -6.31
N ASN A 138 -10.56 -5.21 -5.20
CA ASN A 138 -10.67 -5.94 -3.95
C ASN A 138 -12.13 -6.05 -3.49
N ALA A 139 -12.91 -4.97 -3.56
CA ALA A 139 -14.31 -4.98 -3.17
C ALA A 139 -15.16 -5.93 -4.03
N GLN A 140 -14.83 -6.07 -5.31
CA GLN A 140 -15.55 -6.92 -6.26
C GLN A 140 -15.03 -8.35 -6.36
N THR A 141 -13.93 -8.68 -5.69
CA THR A 141 -13.37 -10.05 -5.68
C THR A 141 -13.51 -10.70 -4.31
N ASP A 142 -12.52 -10.53 -3.44
CA ASP A 142 -12.46 -11.22 -2.14
C ASP A 142 -12.81 -10.32 -0.94
N GLY A 143 -13.16 -9.06 -1.16
CA GLY A 143 -13.44 -8.08 -0.10
C GLY A 143 -12.26 -7.74 0.79
N SER A 144 -11.04 -8.16 0.43
CA SER A 144 -9.82 -7.94 1.19
C SER A 144 -9.45 -6.46 1.20
N THR A 145 -8.87 -6.00 2.30
CA THR A 145 -8.29 -4.65 2.39
C THR A 145 -6.79 -4.65 2.13
N SER A 146 -6.23 -5.80 1.77
CA SER A 146 -4.82 -5.98 1.48
C SER A 146 -4.46 -5.40 0.12
N GLN A 147 -3.30 -4.76 0.04
CA GLN A 147 -2.73 -4.41 -1.27
C GLN A 147 -2.35 -5.69 -2.02
N LYS A 148 -2.75 -5.77 -3.28
CA LYS A 148 -2.38 -6.86 -4.17
C LYS A 148 -1.39 -6.37 -5.22
N ALA A 149 -0.33 -7.14 -5.46
CA ALA A 149 0.53 -6.89 -6.61
C ALA A 149 -0.31 -6.99 -7.90
N LEU A 150 0.01 -6.16 -8.89
CA LEU A 150 -0.66 -6.16 -10.20
C LEU A 150 -0.67 -7.57 -10.82
N LYS A 151 0.47 -8.26 -10.74
CA LYS A 151 0.60 -9.66 -11.20
C LYS A 151 -0.43 -10.59 -10.56
N THR A 152 -0.63 -10.51 -9.24
CA THR A 152 -1.61 -11.35 -8.53
C THR A 152 -3.04 -11.05 -9.00
N ALA A 153 -3.37 -9.78 -9.23
CA ALA A 153 -4.68 -9.41 -9.74
C ALA A 153 -4.89 -9.89 -11.19
N MET A 154 -3.84 -9.83 -12.03
CA MET A 154 -3.87 -10.41 -13.38
C MET A 154 -4.14 -11.91 -13.33
N GLU A 155 -3.44 -12.66 -12.46
CA GLU A 155 -3.65 -14.09 -12.28
C GLU A 155 -5.10 -14.41 -11.87
N ILE A 156 -5.68 -13.65 -10.93
CA ILE A 156 -7.08 -13.79 -10.51
C ILE A 156 -8.03 -13.54 -11.68
N CYS A 157 -7.72 -12.56 -12.53
CA CYS A 157 -8.52 -12.23 -13.71
C CYS A 157 -8.25 -13.14 -14.93
N GLY A 158 -7.29 -14.07 -14.88
CA GLY A 158 -6.88 -14.87 -16.04
C GLY A 158 -6.28 -14.03 -17.17
N ILE A 159 -5.52 -12.97 -16.82
CA ILE A 159 -4.83 -12.10 -17.76
C ILE A 159 -3.37 -12.53 -17.83
N GLU A 160 -2.90 -12.86 -19.04
CA GLU A 160 -1.50 -13.17 -19.29
C GLU A 160 -0.67 -11.88 -19.42
N ALA A 161 0.56 -11.91 -18.91
CA ALA A 161 1.48 -10.79 -19.07
C ALA A 161 1.94 -10.68 -20.52
N SER A 162 1.56 -9.60 -21.19
CA SER A 162 1.89 -9.33 -22.61
C SER A 162 2.92 -8.20 -22.77
N ARG A 163 3.25 -7.49 -21.70
CA ARG A 163 4.19 -6.35 -21.68
C ARG A 163 5.14 -6.46 -20.48
N PRO A 164 6.31 -5.81 -20.56
CA PRO A 164 7.24 -5.79 -19.43
C PRO A 164 6.60 -5.20 -18.17
N ALA A 165 6.88 -5.78 -17.02
CA ALA A 165 6.56 -5.19 -15.72
C ALA A 165 7.53 -4.03 -15.41
N HIS A 166 7.07 -3.07 -14.61
CA HIS A 166 7.83 -1.86 -14.28
C HIS A 166 8.20 -1.02 -15.51
N ASP A 167 7.34 -1.03 -16.51
CA ASP A 167 7.26 -0.06 -17.59
C ASP A 167 5.90 0.62 -17.46
N ALA A 168 5.88 1.93 -17.29
CA ALA A 168 4.65 2.63 -16.95
C ALA A 168 3.49 2.35 -17.94
N LEU A 169 3.75 2.28 -19.24
CA LEU A 169 2.71 1.90 -20.21
C LEU A 169 2.32 0.43 -20.09
N GLY A 170 3.28 -0.46 -19.81
CA GLY A 170 3.01 -1.89 -19.58
C GLY A 170 2.10 -2.13 -18.39
N ASP A 171 2.40 -1.48 -17.25
CA ASP A 171 1.61 -1.62 -16.02
C ASP A 171 0.25 -0.91 -16.12
N ALA A 172 0.18 0.28 -16.77
CA ALA A 172 -1.09 0.93 -17.09
C ALA A 172 -1.98 0.06 -18.01
N TYR A 173 -1.39 -0.61 -19.01
CA TYR A 173 -2.12 -1.51 -19.92
C TYR A 173 -2.71 -2.72 -19.18
N HIS A 174 -1.91 -3.40 -18.35
CA HIS A 174 -2.41 -4.53 -17.58
C HIS A 174 -3.46 -4.11 -16.55
N THR A 175 -3.30 -2.94 -15.93
CA THR A 175 -4.31 -2.34 -15.06
C THR A 175 -5.59 -2.04 -15.84
N ALA A 176 -5.49 -1.52 -17.06
CA ALA A 176 -6.64 -1.26 -17.92
C ALA A 176 -7.40 -2.56 -18.29
N LEU A 177 -6.69 -3.65 -18.57
CA LEU A 177 -7.31 -4.96 -18.81
C LEU A 177 -8.04 -5.51 -17.56
N ILE A 178 -7.56 -5.23 -16.36
CA ILE A 178 -8.27 -5.56 -15.11
C ILE A 178 -9.50 -4.67 -14.99
N CYS A 179 -9.36 -3.35 -15.15
CA CYS A 179 -10.46 -2.40 -15.08
C CYS A 179 -11.60 -2.74 -16.05
N ALA A 180 -11.27 -3.23 -17.24
CA ALA A 180 -12.23 -3.69 -18.23
C ALA A 180 -13.10 -4.90 -17.78
N ARG A 181 -12.72 -5.58 -16.70
CA ARG A 181 -13.47 -6.71 -16.10
C ARG A 181 -14.24 -6.33 -14.85
N LEU A 182 -14.11 -5.09 -14.41
CA LEU A 182 -14.77 -4.56 -13.22
C LEU A 182 -16.03 -3.78 -13.59
N ASP A 183 -17.00 -3.79 -12.71
CA ASP A 183 -18.10 -2.83 -12.74
C ASP A 183 -17.62 -1.50 -12.14
N LEU A 184 -17.06 -0.63 -12.99
CA LEU A 184 -16.48 0.63 -12.55
C LEU A 184 -17.53 1.62 -12.01
N GLU A 185 -18.76 1.59 -12.54
CA GLU A 185 -19.83 2.46 -12.05
C GLU A 185 -20.24 2.08 -10.62
N ARG A 186 -20.48 0.81 -10.39
CA ARG A 186 -20.72 0.28 -9.04
C ARG A 186 -19.50 0.54 -8.13
N GLY A 187 -18.30 0.32 -8.63
CA GLY A 187 -17.06 0.54 -7.90
C GLY A 187 -16.90 1.99 -7.42
N LYS A 188 -17.29 2.98 -8.24
CA LYS A 188 -17.31 4.39 -7.86
C LYS A 188 -18.35 4.70 -6.79
N LEU A 189 -19.55 4.15 -6.92
CA LEU A 189 -20.62 4.32 -5.92
C LEU A 189 -20.24 3.75 -4.55
N GLU A 190 -19.56 2.63 -4.53
CA GLU A 190 -19.13 1.93 -3.31
C GLU A 190 -17.73 2.36 -2.81
N TYR A 191 -17.04 3.26 -3.54
CA TYR A 191 -15.63 3.58 -3.31
C TYR A 191 -15.32 4.09 -1.91
N ASP A 192 -16.14 4.99 -1.36
CA ASP A 192 -15.93 5.51 0.00
C ASP A 192 -16.02 4.42 1.06
N THR A 193 -16.85 3.41 0.83
CA THR A 193 -16.95 2.24 1.71
C THR A 193 -15.71 1.36 1.58
N ALA A 194 -15.24 1.11 0.36
CA ALA A 194 -14.01 0.36 0.11
C ALA A 194 -12.79 1.08 0.71
N LEU A 195 -12.71 2.41 0.57
CA LEU A 195 -11.66 3.23 1.15
C LEU A 195 -11.66 3.17 2.68
N ARG A 196 -12.82 3.35 3.32
CA ARG A 196 -12.96 3.19 4.78
C ARG A 196 -12.53 1.80 5.26
N ASN A 197 -12.92 0.75 4.53
CA ASN A 197 -12.52 -0.62 4.85
C ASN A 197 -11.00 -0.78 4.73
N HIS A 198 -10.38 -0.23 3.69
CA HIS A 198 -8.94 -0.24 3.53
C HIS A 198 -8.24 0.50 4.67
N GLU A 199 -8.64 1.72 4.99
CA GLU A 199 -8.06 2.52 6.09
C GLU A 199 -8.17 1.83 7.44
N ASN A 200 -9.27 1.14 7.68
CA ASN A 200 -9.56 0.40 8.89
C ASN A 200 -8.99 -1.03 8.89
N GLY A 201 -8.47 -1.50 7.77
CA GLY A 201 -7.94 -2.84 7.60
C GLY A 201 -6.50 -3.02 8.10
N PHE A 202 -5.93 -4.18 7.79
CA PHE A 202 -4.61 -4.59 8.24
C PHE A 202 -3.49 -4.34 7.20
N HIS A 203 -3.78 -3.66 6.11
CA HIS A 203 -2.79 -3.29 5.09
C HIS A 203 -1.84 -4.45 4.72
N GLY A 204 -2.41 -5.53 4.17
CA GLY A 204 -1.63 -6.65 3.64
C GLY A 204 -1.39 -7.82 4.58
N ALA A 205 -2.03 -7.88 5.75
CA ALA A 205 -1.89 -9.00 6.67
C ALA A 205 -3.23 -9.58 7.14
N GLU A 206 -4.28 -9.39 6.37
CA GLU A 206 -5.56 -10.02 6.65
C GLU A 206 -5.54 -11.50 6.28
N LEU A 207 -6.32 -12.27 7.01
CA LEU A 207 -6.61 -13.65 6.67
C LEU A 207 -7.92 -13.70 5.88
N PRO A 208 -8.13 -14.68 5.02
CA PRO A 208 -9.45 -14.92 4.43
C PRO A 208 -10.48 -15.27 5.52
N GLY A 209 -11.77 -15.03 5.23
CA GLY A 209 -12.86 -15.41 6.14
C GLY A 209 -13.06 -14.47 7.34
N CYS A 210 -12.74 -13.18 7.22
CA CYS A 210 -13.07 -12.19 8.25
C CYS A 210 -14.59 -12.04 8.36
N ILE A 211 -15.16 -12.34 9.53
CA ILE A 211 -16.61 -12.28 9.79
C ILE A 211 -17.07 -10.94 10.38
N GLN A 212 -16.18 -10.22 11.07
CA GLN A 212 -16.51 -8.93 11.66
C GLN A 212 -15.31 -7.98 11.62
N ARG A 213 -15.57 -6.70 11.30
CA ARG A 213 -14.60 -5.61 11.32
C ARG A 213 -15.12 -4.49 12.22
N GLU A 214 -14.28 -4.04 13.14
CA GLU A 214 -14.62 -2.97 14.07
C GLU A 214 -13.46 -2.00 14.21
N VAL A 215 -13.77 -0.75 14.53
CA VAL A 215 -12.78 0.28 14.78
C VAL A 215 -13.11 1.01 16.06
N PHE A 216 -12.16 0.99 16.99
CA PHE A 216 -12.20 1.70 18.25
C PHE A 216 -11.25 2.89 18.16
N ARG A 217 -11.71 4.04 18.64
CA ARG A 217 -10.98 5.31 18.56
C ARG A 217 -10.74 5.87 19.95
N ASP A 218 -9.91 6.89 20.01
CA ASP A 218 -9.73 7.71 21.20
C ASP A 218 -9.22 6.92 22.44
N LEU A 219 -8.43 5.87 22.19
CA LEU A 219 -7.78 5.13 23.25
C LEU A 219 -6.47 5.83 23.62
N PRO A 220 -6.20 6.08 24.94
CA PRO A 220 -5.09 6.94 25.34
C PRO A 220 -3.72 6.38 24.98
N ASP A 221 -3.55 5.07 25.02
CA ASP A 221 -2.29 4.41 24.70
C ASP A 221 -2.49 2.93 24.33
N LYS A 222 -1.37 2.28 23.98
CA LYS A 222 -1.33 0.84 23.66
C LYS A 222 -1.85 -0.04 24.80
N THR A 223 -1.55 0.30 26.05
CA THR A 223 -1.92 -0.52 27.22
C THR A 223 -3.43 -0.47 27.42
N ALA A 224 -4.01 0.72 27.34
CA ALA A 224 -5.46 0.90 27.37
C ALA A 224 -6.15 0.20 26.20
N ALA A 225 -5.56 0.26 25.01
CA ALA A 225 -6.09 -0.42 23.84
C ALA A 225 -6.14 -1.95 24.03
N LEU A 226 -5.05 -2.56 24.49
CA LEU A 226 -5.00 -4.00 24.75
C LEU A 226 -5.95 -4.41 25.90
N ALA A 227 -6.06 -3.58 26.95
CA ALA A 227 -6.97 -3.81 28.06
C ALA A 227 -8.44 -3.76 27.59
N ALA A 228 -8.82 -2.78 26.80
CA ALA A 228 -10.16 -2.66 26.24
C ALA A 228 -10.52 -3.89 25.39
N MET A 229 -9.62 -4.30 24.51
CA MET A 229 -9.82 -5.46 23.63
C MET A 229 -9.80 -6.80 24.35
N SER A 230 -9.27 -6.87 25.57
CA SER A 230 -9.32 -8.09 26.43
C SER A 230 -10.53 -8.11 27.34
N GLY A 231 -11.17 -6.97 27.54
CA GLY A 231 -12.25 -6.76 28.51
C GLY A 231 -13.58 -6.42 27.84
N PRO A 232 -14.15 -5.24 28.10
CA PRO A 232 -15.53 -4.92 27.73
C PRO A 232 -15.78 -4.94 26.23
N GLU A 233 -14.79 -4.67 25.42
CA GLU A 233 -14.91 -4.62 23.96
C GLU A 233 -14.70 -6.01 23.29
N ASN A 234 -14.40 -7.05 24.07
CA ASN A 234 -14.19 -8.39 23.53
C ASN A 234 -15.51 -9.16 23.42
N LEU A 235 -16.37 -8.71 22.51
CA LEU A 235 -17.72 -9.24 22.34
C LEU A 235 -17.78 -10.32 21.26
N CYS A 236 -18.63 -11.32 21.50
CA CYS A 236 -18.92 -12.39 20.54
C CYS A 236 -19.70 -11.82 19.35
N PRO A 237 -19.28 -12.08 18.10
CA PRO A 237 -19.97 -11.59 16.91
C PRO A 237 -21.39 -12.16 16.74
N GLU A 238 -21.68 -13.33 17.36
CA GLU A 238 -22.97 -14.03 17.22
C GLU A 238 -24.01 -13.57 18.27
N CYS A 239 -23.59 -13.43 19.54
CA CYS A 239 -24.52 -13.15 20.62
C CYS A 239 -24.25 -11.86 21.42
N GLY A 240 -23.19 -11.14 21.10
CA GLY A 240 -22.79 -9.90 21.78
C GLY A 240 -22.30 -10.09 23.23
N ARG A 241 -22.18 -11.31 23.73
CA ARG A 241 -21.66 -11.57 25.09
C ARG A 241 -20.14 -11.42 25.10
N GLN A 242 -19.60 -10.98 26.23
CA GLN A 242 -18.18 -10.88 26.43
C GLN A 242 -17.50 -12.25 26.32
N MET A 243 -16.45 -12.31 25.51
CA MET A 243 -15.61 -13.50 25.35
C MET A 243 -14.43 -13.47 26.31
N LEU A 244 -13.97 -14.67 26.69
CA LEU A 244 -12.75 -14.84 27.46
C LEU A 244 -11.56 -14.94 26.49
N GLY A 245 -10.68 -13.93 26.52
CA GLY A 245 -9.42 -13.94 25.79
C GLY A 245 -8.40 -14.89 26.42
N SER A 246 -7.47 -15.42 25.61
CA SER A 246 -6.36 -16.23 26.10
C SER A 246 -5.13 -15.34 26.38
N ARG A 247 -4.40 -14.95 25.36
CA ARG A 247 -3.21 -14.10 25.47
C ARG A 247 -2.93 -13.39 24.16
N TRP A 248 -2.62 -12.10 24.22
CA TRP A 248 -2.20 -11.34 23.07
C TRP A 248 -0.75 -11.66 22.65
N PHE A 249 -0.57 -12.05 21.39
CA PHE A 249 0.76 -12.21 20.79
C PHE A 249 1.03 -11.11 19.79
N ALA A 250 2.15 -10.42 19.97
CA ALA A 250 2.59 -9.39 19.06
C ALA A 250 2.98 -9.96 17.68
N GLN A 251 2.65 -9.21 16.64
CA GLN A 251 2.99 -9.46 15.25
C GLN A 251 3.69 -8.24 14.65
N PRO A 252 4.46 -8.37 13.55
CA PRO A 252 5.03 -7.21 12.88
C PRO A 252 3.98 -6.16 12.50
N GLY A 253 4.33 -4.86 12.54
CA GLY A 253 3.47 -3.76 12.12
C GLY A 253 2.37 -3.40 13.13
N HIS A 254 2.71 -3.38 14.42
CA HIS A 254 1.80 -2.99 15.51
C HIS A 254 0.49 -3.82 15.56
N ARG A 255 0.59 -5.09 15.16
CA ARG A 255 -0.54 -6.03 15.16
C ARG A 255 -0.41 -7.00 16.32
N TYR A 256 -1.55 -7.51 16.76
CA TYR A 256 -1.65 -8.49 17.84
C TYR A 256 -2.73 -9.51 17.47
N MET A 257 -2.62 -10.70 18.04
CA MET A 257 -3.62 -11.74 17.89
C MET A 257 -3.91 -12.39 19.24
N ASP A 258 -5.15 -12.76 19.45
CA ASP A 258 -5.66 -13.52 20.61
C ASP A 258 -6.64 -14.59 20.15
N LEU A 259 -6.81 -15.63 20.94
CA LEU A 259 -7.83 -16.65 20.76
C LEU A 259 -8.88 -16.48 21.87
N ALA A 260 -10.02 -15.91 21.54
CA ALA A 260 -11.10 -15.65 22.49
C ALA A 260 -12.15 -16.77 22.44
N THR A 261 -12.78 -17.05 23.56
CA THR A 261 -13.78 -18.12 23.70
C THR A 261 -15.12 -17.53 24.15
N CYS A 262 -16.16 -17.74 23.36
CA CYS A 262 -17.55 -17.55 23.77
C CYS A 262 -18.09 -18.85 24.37
N PRO A 263 -18.77 -18.85 25.54
CA PRO A 263 -19.30 -20.06 26.10
C PRO A 263 -20.36 -20.78 25.24
N GLU A 264 -21.06 -20.03 24.39
CA GLU A 264 -22.15 -20.55 23.53
C GLU A 264 -21.67 -20.82 22.08
N HIS A 265 -20.78 -19.98 21.53
CA HIS A 265 -20.41 -20.02 20.11
C HIS A 265 -18.97 -20.50 19.87
N GLY A 266 -18.28 -20.94 20.94
CA GLY A 266 -16.93 -21.50 20.80
C GLY A 266 -15.83 -20.46 20.61
N LYS A 267 -14.81 -20.78 19.83
CA LYS A 267 -13.58 -20.00 19.74
C LYS A 267 -13.56 -19.10 18.51
N PHE A 268 -13.03 -17.90 18.70
CA PHE A 268 -12.78 -16.92 17.64
C PHE A 268 -11.32 -16.45 17.67
N LEU A 269 -10.73 -16.33 16.51
CA LEU A 269 -9.43 -15.68 16.36
C LEU A 269 -9.65 -14.17 16.26
N ILE A 270 -9.17 -13.44 17.23
CA ILE A 270 -9.20 -11.97 17.26
C ILE A 270 -7.85 -11.44 16.81
N ARG A 271 -7.86 -10.55 15.84
CA ARG A 271 -6.67 -9.82 15.41
C ARG A 271 -6.91 -8.34 15.51
N ILE A 272 -5.94 -7.61 16.07
CA ILE A 272 -6.01 -6.15 16.15
C ILE A 272 -4.77 -5.51 15.55
N ARG A 273 -4.94 -4.31 15.02
CA ARG A 273 -3.87 -3.40 14.62
C ARG A 273 -4.03 -2.08 15.36
N LEU A 274 -2.94 -1.63 15.97
CA LEU A 274 -2.86 -0.33 16.63
C LEU A 274 -2.29 0.70 15.66
N SER A 275 -2.93 1.86 15.58
CA SER A 275 -2.47 3.00 14.76
C SER A 275 -2.47 4.24 15.62
N GLU A 276 -1.29 4.83 15.85
CA GLU A 276 -1.16 6.11 16.51
C GLU A 276 -1.71 7.22 15.63
N GLN A 277 -2.50 8.11 16.20
CA GLN A 277 -3.12 9.23 15.53
C GLN A 277 -2.32 10.52 15.75
N PRO A 278 -2.49 11.57 14.95
CA PRO A 278 -1.76 12.83 15.10
C PRO A 278 -1.95 13.53 16.46
N ASP A 279 -3.05 13.27 17.14
CA ASP A 279 -3.38 13.76 18.48
C ASP A 279 -2.74 12.93 19.61
N GLY A 280 -1.95 11.90 19.27
CA GLY A 280 -1.31 10.98 20.23
C GLY A 280 -2.23 9.87 20.74
N MET A 281 -3.50 9.85 20.36
CA MET A 281 -4.42 8.78 20.70
C MET A 281 -4.18 7.54 19.83
N VAL A 282 -4.70 6.40 20.26
CA VAL A 282 -4.58 5.13 19.54
C VAL A 282 -5.92 4.72 18.96
N ARG A 283 -5.90 4.40 17.66
CA ARG A 283 -6.99 3.73 16.97
C ARG A 283 -6.70 2.22 16.89
N VAL A 284 -7.70 1.41 17.19
CA VAL A 284 -7.65 -0.05 17.06
C VAL A 284 -8.55 -0.47 15.89
N SER A 285 -7.98 -1.17 14.91
CA SER A 285 -8.75 -1.95 13.95
C SER A 285 -8.81 -3.39 14.46
N ARG A 286 -10.01 -3.95 14.62
CA ARG A 286 -10.27 -5.32 15.08
C ARG A 286 -10.87 -6.14 13.97
N LEU A 287 -10.31 -7.32 13.75
CA LEU A 287 -10.84 -8.33 12.83
C LEU A 287 -11.12 -9.59 13.62
N THR A 288 -12.32 -10.13 13.45
CA THR A 288 -12.76 -11.38 14.06
C THR A 288 -12.93 -12.45 12.99
N TYR A 289 -12.46 -13.65 13.28
CA TYR A 289 -12.53 -14.83 12.41
C TYR A 289 -13.06 -16.00 13.20
N GLU A 290 -13.75 -16.93 12.55
CA GLU A 290 -13.96 -18.24 13.14
C GLU A 290 -12.61 -18.89 13.46
N ALA A 291 -12.50 -19.51 14.63
CA ALA A 291 -11.31 -20.28 14.96
C ALA A 291 -11.37 -21.65 14.27
N THR A 292 -11.15 -21.65 12.96
CA THR A 292 -10.89 -22.89 12.23
C THR A 292 -9.69 -23.61 12.83
N SER A 293 -9.54 -24.91 12.58
CA SER A 293 -8.35 -25.67 13.02
C SER A 293 -7.06 -24.98 12.56
N GLU A 294 -7.02 -24.46 11.34
CA GLU A 294 -5.90 -23.74 10.76
C GLU A 294 -5.60 -22.42 11.51
N ALA A 295 -6.63 -21.65 11.87
CA ALA A 295 -6.49 -20.42 12.66
C ALA A 295 -5.98 -20.71 14.08
N ALA A 296 -6.52 -21.75 14.72
CA ALA A 296 -6.09 -22.20 16.05
C ALA A 296 -4.64 -22.69 16.03
N GLU A 297 -4.22 -23.45 15.02
CA GLU A 297 -2.83 -23.86 14.83
C GLU A 297 -1.90 -22.68 14.55
N ALA A 298 -2.34 -21.69 13.77
CA ALA A 298 -1.55 -20.47 13.53
C ALA A 298 -1.32 -19.70 14.83
N TYR A 299 -2.31 -19.66 15.71
CA TYR A 299 -2.18 -19.08 17.05
C TYR A 299 -1.21 -19.90 17.90
N ALA A 300 -1.39 -21.24 17.97
CA ALA A 300 -0.55 -22.14 18.76
C ALA A 300 0.94 -22.07 18.36
N ARG A 301 1.23 -22.12 17.06
CA ARG A 301 2.62 -21.95 16.54
C ARG A 301 3.27 -20.63 16.95
N ARG A 302 2.50 -19.60 17.21
CA ARG A 302 3.04 -18.32 17.69
C ARG A 302 3.16 -18.28 19.20
N ALA A 303 2.25 -18.93 19.91
CA ALA A 303 2.34 -19.12 21.35
C ALA A 303 3.66 -19.82 21.72
N GLU A 304 3.97 -20.93 21.07
CA GLU A 304 5.23 -21.68 21.25
C GLU A 304 6.49 -20.83 20.95
N LYS A 305 6.44 -19.99 19.93
CA LYS A 305 7.57 -19.09 19.59
C LYS A 305 7.75 -17.91 20.53
N ALA A 306 6.72 -17.54 21.26
CA ALA A 306 6.70 -16.39 22.15
C ALA A 306 7.01 -16.74 23.60
N ASP A 307 7.06 -18.02 23.97
CA ASP A 307 7.38 -18.46 25.32
C ASP A 307 8.88 -18.27 25.61
N PRO A 308 9.25 -17.41 26.59
CA PRO A 308 10.65 -17.04 26.84
C PRO A 308 11.47 -18.12 27.55
N GLU A 309 10.85 -19.18 28.08
CA GLU A 309 11.52 -20.14 28.94
C GLU A 309 12.45 -21.12 28.20
N GLU A 310 12.37 -21.25 26.89
CA GLU A 310 13.20 -22.20 26.12
C GLU A 310 14.29 -21.59 25.22
N ARG A 311 14.55 -20.28 25.28
CA ARG A 311 15.66 -19.73 24.48
C ARG A 311 16.95 -19.68 25.32
N PRO A 312 17.99 -20.51 25.00
CA PRO A 312 19.31 -20.32 25.59
C PRO A 312 19.78 -18.90 25.27
N ARG A 313 20.06 -18.12 26.33
CA ARG A 313 20.58 -16.75 26.22
C ARG A 313 21.80 -16.75 25.32
N ARG A 314 21.67 -16.38 24.05
CA ARG A 314 22.80 -16.10 23.18
C ARG A 314 23.64 -15.01 23.83
N ARG A 315 24.76 -15.41 24.48
CA ARG A 315 25.80 -14.54 25.00
C ARG A 315 26.21 -13.58 23.90
N ARG A 316 25.84 -12.29 24.04
CA ARG A 316 26.44 -11.21 23.29
C ARG A 316 27.95 -11.24 23.54
N ARG A 317 28.73 -11.76 22.62
CA ARG A 317 30.18 -11.59 22.59
C ARG A 317 30.45 -10.09 22.47
N ARG A 318 30.80 -9.47 23.61
CA ARG A 318 31.43 -8.16 23.64
C ARG A 318 32.74 -8.29 22.85
N ARG A 319 32.81 -7.70 21.68
CA ARG A 319 34.10 -7.41 21.04
C ARG A 319 34.80 -6.35 21.89
N SER A 320 35.76 -6.79 22.70
CA SER A 320 36.74 -5.91 23.31
C SER A 320 37.61 -5.32 22.19
N ARG A 321 37.54 -4.02 22.00
CA ARG A 321 38.54 -3.28 21.26
C ARG A 321 39.83 -3.34 22.06
N GLY A 322 40.81 -4.05 21.57
CA GLY A 322 42.17 -4.00 22.06
C GLY A 322 42.76 -2.62 21.86
N ALA A 323 43.18 -2.02 22.93
CA ALA A 323 44.03 -0.83 22.93
C ALA A 323 45.41 -1.20 22.37
N GLY A 324 45.80 -0.54 21.30
CA GLY A 324 47.17 -0.61 20.80
C GLY A 324 48.10 0.13 21.73
N LYS A 325 49.12 -0.54 22.20
CA LYS A 325 50.30 0.07 22.82
C LYS A 325 51.17 0.69 21.73
N GLN A 326 51.50 1.96 21.95
CA GLN A 326 52.73 2.57 21.45
C GLN A 326 53.92 2.00 22.21
N GLU A 327 54.93 1.60 21.51
CA GLU A 327 56.29 1.63 22.02
C GLU A 327 57.25 2.10 20.95
N THR A 328 58.00 3.07 21.36
CA THR A 328 59.15 3.73 20.82
C THR A 328 60.31 2.79 20.47
N GLU A 329 60.89 2.97 19.31
CA GLU A 329 62.34 3.34 19.10
C GLU A 329 62.55 3.80 17.70
#